data_8de591feecfd56b557af7f3ded3216a0
#
_entry.id   8de591feecfd56b557af7f3ded3216a0
#
_cell.length_a   1.000
_cell.length_b   1.000
_cell.length_c   1.000
_cell.angle_alpha   90.00
_cell.angle_beta   90.00
_cell.angle_gamma   90.00
#
_symmetry.space_group_name_H-M   'P 1'
#
loop_
_entity.id
_entity.type
_entity.pdbx_description
1 polymer ?
#
loop_
_entity_poly.entity_id
_entity_poly.type
_entity_poly.pdbx_seq_one_letter_code
_entity_poly.pdbx_strand_id
1 'polypeptide(L)'
;MKNFGEAERKILNLMSEGTEFIFHDKYYKVILSGKPTCQKGEPKTDIYVLSKSEFDKVEIKISYKKENADFIENKMSSERAAQLLGENWADIIERSTTAISERFEERMLIYKNKFKRTEKGSITLGWKFELLNKNNGELSGKMMLTEQQVIDVYSGSNLSEDKRNAYIDGKMIENSGVANYILMEEDISSAQDIINKMIPIKEYVKMHPDIYFACKALNYRSFAEKWDGNRPLSVQVKWSEEQRKLVPELIYNRPLVVKGNEVAERLLHYMKKLNIKTTDDIDENNSGTDRII
;
A
#
# COMPACT_ATOMS: atom_id res chain seq x y z
N MET A 1 2.06 11.52 -18.50
CA MET A 1 2.04 11.24 -17.05
C MET A 1 2.32 12.56 -16.34
N LYS A 2 1.33 13.19 -15.66
CA LYS A 2 1.61 14.38 -14.83
C LYS A 2 2.55 13.96 -13.69
N ASN A 3 3.65 14.68 -13.55
CA ASN A 3 4.69 14.38 -12.56
C ASN A 3 4.19 14.76 -11.16
N PHE A 4 4.13 13.81 -10.21
CA PHE A 4 3.70 14.08 -8.83
C PHE A 4 4.49 15.22 -8.19
N GLY A 5 5.80 15.28 -8.44
CA GLY A 5 6.66 16.35 -7.95
C GLY A 5 6.37 17.76 -8.49
N GLU A 6 5.57 17.93 -9.55
CA GLU A 6 5.20 19.26 -10.06
C GLU A 6 4.08 19.88 -9.22
N ALA A 7 3.06 19.11 -8.85
CA ALA A 7 1.98 19.59 -7.99
C ALA A 7 2.49 19.95 -6.60
N GLU A 8 3.31 19.08 -5.99
CA GLU A 8 3.94 19.36 -4.69
C GLU A 8 4.81 20.62 -4.75
N ARG A 9 5.62 20.81 -5.80
CA ARG A 9 6.43 22.02 -6.00
C ARG A 9 5.57 23.28 -6.17
N LYS A 10 4.45 23.18 -6.91
CA LYS A 10 3.50 24.28 -7.06
C LYS A 10 2.95 24.71 -5.71
N ILE A 11 2.52 23.76 -4.87
CA ILE A 11 1.99 24.03 -3.53
C ILE A 11 3.07 24.64 -2.63
N LEU A 12 4.29 24.09 -2.64
CA LEU A 12 5.41 24.65 -1.88
C LEU A 12 5.74 26.11 -2.29
N ASN A 13 5.72 26.41 -3.59
CA ASN A 13 5.95 27.76 -4.09
C ASN A 13 4.88 28.75 -3.62
N LEU A 14 3.61 28.31 -3.61
CA LEU A 14 2.48 29.13 -3.11
C LEU A 14 2.53 29.34 -1.59
N MET A 15 3.16 28.44 -0.85
CA MET A 15 3.34 28.50 0.60
C MET A 15 4.79 28.83 0.98
N SER A 16 5.50 29.56 0.13
CA SER A 16 6.89 29.96 0.39
C SER A 16 7.01 30.93 1.57
N GLU A 17 8.20 31.02 2.16
CA GLU A 17 8.50 31.92 3.26
C GLU A 17 8.11 33.37 2.92
N GLY A 18 7.47 34.04 3.84
CA GLY A 18 6.94 35.40 3.67
C GLY A 18 5.51 35.46 3.13
N THR A 19 4.96 34.36 2.60
CA THR A 19 3.55 34.32 2.14
C THR A 19 2.58 34.51 3.31
N GLU A 20 1.51 35.23 3.06
CA GLU A 20 0.48 35.55 4.06
C GLU A 20 -0.85 34.90 3.69
N PHE A 21 -1.60 34.48 4.72
CA PHE A 21 -2.94 33.89 4.57
C PHE A 21 -3.78 34.08 5.83
N ILE A 22 -5.09 33.91 5.71
CA ILE A 22 -6.03 33.94 6.85
C ILE A 22 -6.39 32.50 7.21
N PHE A 23 -6.23 32.14 8.48
CA PHE A 23 -6.60 30.84 9.03
C PHE A 23 -7.29 31.03 10.40
N HIS A 24 -8.50 30.50 10.55
CA HIS A 24 -9.34 30.72 11.75
C HIS A 24 -9.44 32.19 12.17
N ASP A 25 -9.76 33.06 11.18
CA ASP A 25 -9.93 34.53 11.37
C ASP A 25 -8.68 35.28 11.85
N LYS A 26 -7.49 34.67 11.75
CA LYS A 26 -6.21 35.29 12.08
C LYS A 26 -5.29 35.37 10.87
N TYR A 27 -4.49 36.41 10.80
CA TYR A 27 -3.43 36.55 9.81
C TYR A 27 -2.19 35.78 10.23
N TYR A 28 -1.71 34.94 9.34
CA TYR A 28 -0.47 34.19 9.49
C TYR A 28 0.49 34.50 8.36
N LYS A 29 1.78 34.54 8.72
CA LYS A 29 2.88 34.65 7.77
C LYS A 29 3.74 33.39 7.85
N VAL A 30 4.04 32.79 6.71
CA VAL A 30 4.92 31.64 6.60
C VAL A 30 6.34 32.03 7.02
N ILE A 31 6.92 31.29 7.96
CA ILE A 31 8.29 31.48 8.45
C ILE A 31 9.21 30.33 8.10
N LEU A 32 8.66 29.17 7.70
CA LEU A 32 9.39 28.03 7.20
C LEU A 32 8.45 27.17 6.35
N SER A 33 8.88 26.74 5.18
CA SER A 33 8.18 25.72 4.39
C SER A 33 9.17 24.81 3.67
N GLY A 34 8.78 23.54 3.48
CA GLY A 34 9.66 22.61 2.79
C GLY A 34 9.03 21.22 2.63
N LYS A 35 9.68 20.39 1.84
CA LYS A 35 9.34 18.96 1.74
C LYS A 35 10.06 18.20 2.85
N PRO A 36 9.35 17.47 3.74
CA PRO A 36 9.98 16.64 4.74
C PRO A 36 10.80 15.51 4.08
N THR A 37 12.00 15.29 4.59
CA THR A 37 12.91 14.24 4.13
C THR A 37 13.38 13.37 5.29
N CYS A 38 13.68 12.09 5.04
CA CYS A 38 14.25 11.16 6.00
C CYS A 38 15.31 10.28 5.31
N GLN A 39 16.08 9.53 6.09
CA GLN A 39 17.18 8.73 5.55
C GLN A 39 16.70 7.58 4.65
N LYS A 40 15.55 6.95 4.98
CA LYS A 40 15.04 5.79 4.25
C LYS A 40 13.53 5.86 4.04
N GLY A 41 13.13 5.93 2.78
CA GLY A 41 11.72 6.02 2.39
C GLY A 41 11.20 7.46 2.44
N GLU A 42 9.91 7.63 2.69
CA GLU A 42 9.25 8.95 2.70
C GLU A 42 8.39 9.10 3.95
N PRO A 43 8.33 10.31 4.54
CA PRO A 43 7.33 10.69 5.53
C PRO A 43 5.92 10.65 4.94
N LYS A 44 4.89 10.89 5.77
CA LYS A 44 3.50 10.99 5.27
C LYS A 44 3.15 12.42 4.88
N THR A 45 3.83 13.39 5.45
CA THR A 45 3.73 14.80 5.07
C THR A 45 4.49 15.04 3.78
N ASP A 46 3.81 15.52 2.76
CA ASP A 46 4.41 15.91 1.47
C ASP A 46 4.85 17.38 1.50
N ILE A 47 4.12 18.23 2.23
CA ILE A 47 4.39 19.67 2.39
C ILE A 47 4.27 20.06 3.87
N TYR A 48 5.35 20.63 4.40
CA TYR A 48 5.42 21.19 5.75
C TYR A 48 5.43 22.72 5.69
N VAL A 49 4.60 23.38 6.50
CA VAL A 49 4.55 24.83 6.62
C VAL A 49 4.44 25.20 8.09
N LEU A 50 5.38 26.01 8.57
CA LEU A 50 5.31 26.68 9.86
C LEU A 50 4.98 28.16 9.62
N SER A 51 3.91 28.63 10.23
CA SER A 51 3.47 30.02 10.11
C SER A 51 3.27 30.66 11.48
N LYS A 52 3.41 31.99 11.54
CA LYS A 52 3.30 32.78 12.76
C LYS A 52 2.27 33.86 12.57
N SER A 53 1.41 34.05 13.58
CA SER A 53 0.58 35.25 13.80
C SER A 53 1.20 36.13 14.87
N GLU A 54 0.51 37.20 15.28
CA GLU A 54 0.91 38.01 16.44
C GLU A 54 0.85 37.23 17.76
N PHE A 55 -0.01 36.20 17.85
CA PHE A 55 -0.35 35.54 19.11
C PHE A 55 0.22 34.10 19.20
N ASP A 56 0.33 33.39 18.07
CA ASP A 56 0.65 31.97 18.06
C ASP A 56 1.40 31.55 16.79
N LYS A 57 1.79 30.25 16.78
CA LYS A 57 2.34 29.59 15.61
C LYS A 57 1.46 28.40 15.25
N VAL A 58 1.37 28.10 13.98
CA VAL A 58 0.65 26.95 13.45
C VAL A 58 1.55 26.13 12.53
N GLU A 59 1.51 24.81 12.70
CA GLU A 59 2.12 23.84 11.79
C GLU A 59 1.05 23.22 10.88
N ILE A 60 1.19 23.43 9.60
CA ILE A 60 0.35 22.82 8.56
C ILE A 60 1.18 21.75 7.85
N LYS A 61 0.77 20.51 8.01
CA LYS A 61 1.47 19.31 7.52
C LYS A 61 0.53 18.58 6.56
N ILE A 62 0.72 18.81 5.26
CA ILE A 62 -0.20 18.36 4.23
C ILE A 62 0.27 17.04 3.63
N SER A 63 -0.61 16.03 3.62
CA SER A 63 -0.50 14.88 2.72
C SER A 63 -1.29 15.19 1.45
N TYR A 64 -0.57 15.36 0.34
CA TYR A 64 -1.18 15.65 -0.96
C TYR A 64 -1.60 14.35 -1.64
N LYS A 65 -2.83 14.31 -2.12
CA LYS A 65 -3.39 13.16 -2.87
C LYS A 65 -3.98 13.64 -4.17
N LYS A 66 -3.75 12.89 -5.25
CA LYS A 66 -4.50 13.10 -6.48
C LYS A 66 -5.93 12.61 -6.29
N GLU A 67 -6.90 13.35 -6.80
CA GLU A 67 -8.32 13.03 -6.72
C GLU A 67 -8.66 11.59 -7.19
N ASN A 68 -7.95 11.10 -8.21
CA ASN A 68 -8.14 9.77 -8.78
C ASN A 68 -7.14 8.71 -8.27
N ALA A 69 -6.44 8.95 -7.16
CA ALA A 69 -5.51 7.98 -6.61
C ALA A 69 -6.26 6.89 -5.84
N ASP A 70 -6.35 5.68 -6.41
CA ASP A 70 -6.99 4.52 -5.77
C ASP A 70 -6.13 3.90 -4.66
N PHE A 71 -4.81 4.08 -4.75
CA PHE A 71 -3.86 3.42 -3.87
C PHE A 71 -3.45 4.29 -2.69
N ILE A 72 -3.62 3.75 -1.48
CA ILE A 72 -2.99 4.28 -0.26
C ILE A 72 -1.56 3.72 -0.18
N GLU A 73 -1.40 2.40 -0.45
CA GLU A 73 -0.10 1.73 -0.48
C GLU A 73 -0.11 0.51 -1.42
N ASN A 74 0.78 0.46 -2.40
CA ASN A 74 0.87 -0.64 -3.38
C ASN A 74 2.09 -1.55 -3.22
N LYS A 75 2.99 -1.23 -2.28
CA LYS A 75 4.23 -1.98 -2.02
C LYS A 75 4.30 -2.42 -0.56
N MET A 76 3.29 -3.16 -0.12
CA MET A 76 3.19 -3.61 1.26
C MET A 76 4.29 -4.63 1.59
N SER A 77 5.05 -4.33 2.64
CA SER A 77 5.93 -5.25 3.36
C SER A 77 5.47 -5.35 4.81
N SER A 78 5.98 -6.31 5.58
CA SER A 78 5.69 -6.41 7.03
C SER A 78 6.06 -5.12 7.79
N GLU A 79 7.23 -4.56 7.51
CA GLU A 79 7.66 -3.27 8.08
C GLU A 79 6.68 -2.13 7.69
N ARG A 80 6.28 -2.08 6.42
CA ARG A 80 5.36 -1.05 5.95
C ARG A 80 3.96 -1.23 6.53
N ALA A 81 3.50 -2.46 6.68
CA ALA A 81 2.23 -2.78 7.33
C ALA A 81 2.22 -2.32 8.80
N ALA A 82 3.29 -2.58 9.55
CA ALA A 82 3.44 -2.09 10.92
C ALA A 82 3.41 -0.55 11.00
N GLN A 83 4.05 0.14 10.06
CA GLN A 83 4.05 1.61 9.98
C GLN A 83 2.68 2.22 9.63
N LEU A 84 1.80 1.48 8.98
CA LEU A 84 0.47 1.96 8.60
C LEU A 84 -0.63 1.49 9.57
N LEU A 85 -0.57 0.24 10.00
CA LEU A 85 -1.63 -0.43 10.76
C LEU A 85 -1.29 -0.62 12.24
N GLY A 86 -0.06 -0.27 12.67
CA GLY A 86 0.41 -0.44 14.03
C GLY A 86 0.86 -1.88 14.33
N GLU A 87 1.06 -2.20 15.62
CA GLU A 87 1.62 -3.47 16.07
C GLU A 87 0.77 -4.70 15.68
N ASN A 88 -0.55 -4.54 15.62
CA ASN A 88 -1.49 -5.62 15.29
C ASN A 88 -1.67 -5.83 13.77
N TRP A 89 -0.78 -5.30 12.94
CA TRP A 89 -0.89 -5.33 11.48
C TRP A 89 -1.08 -6.75 10.90
N ALA A 90 -0.41 -7.75 11.48
CA ALA A 90 -0.47 -9.12 11.00
C ALA A 90 -1.88 -9.71 11.18
N ASP A 91 -2.47 -9.55 12.36
CA ASP A 91 -3.83 -10.00 12.67
C ASP A 91 -4.89 -9.26 11.82
N ILE A 92 -4.65 -7.97 11.55
CA ILE A 92 -5.54 -7.16 10.70
C ILE A 92 -5.54 -7.71 9.27
N ILE A 93 -4.36 -7.99 8.70
CA ILE A 93 -4.24 -8.52 7.33
C ILE A 93 -4.80 -9.95 7.26
N GLU A 94 -4.47 -10.81 8.23
CA GLU A 94 -4.98 -12.18 8.30
C GLU A 94 -6.50 -12.21 8.35
N ARG A 95 -7.13 -11.46 9.26
CA ARG A 95 -8.59 -11.35 9.35
C ARG A 95 -9.21 -10.81 8.07
N SER A 96 -8.58 -9.80 7.45
CA SER A 96 -9.06 -9.23 6.20
C SER A 96 -9.07 -10.24 5.06
N THR A 97 -7.98 -11.00 4.90
CA THR A 97 -7.86 -12.00 3.84
C THR A 97 -8.73 -13.24 4.11
N THR A 98 -8.82 -13.68 5.36
CA THR A 98 -9.67 -14.80 5.78
C THR A 98 -11.17 -14.50 5.59
N ALA A 99 -11.58 -13.24 5.77
CA ALA A 99 -12.97 -12.83 5.53
C ALA A 99 -13.46 -13.02 4.08
N ILE A 100 -12.53 -13.18 3.14
CA ILE A 100 -12.83 -13.49 1.72
C ILE A 100 -12.19 -14.79 1.27
N SER A 101 -11.92 -15.73 2.18
CA SER A 101 -11.24 -17.01 1.88
C SER A 101 -11.91 -17.81 0.77
N GLU A 102 -13.25 -17.88 0.75
CA GLU A 102 -14.00 -18.55 -0.32
C GLU A 102 -13.61 -18.05 -1.71
N ARG A 103 -13.40 -16.73 -1.87
CA ARG A 103 -12.99 -16.15 -3.15
C ARG A 103 -11.57 -16.56 -3.56
N PHE A 104 -10.67 -16.83 -2.61
CA PHE A 104 -9.35 -17.38 -2.90
C PHE A 104 -9.44 -18.86 -3.29
N GLU A 105 -10.32 -19.64 -2.63
CA GLU A 105 -10.53 -21.05 -2.96
C GLU A 105 -11.11 -21.25 -4.36
N GLU A 106 -11.90 -20.32 -4.87
CA GLU A 106 -12.44 -20.34 -6.23
C GLU A 106 -11.41 -19.98 -7.32
N ARG A 107 -10.20 -19.50 -6.96
CA ARG A 107 -9.20 -19.11 -7.96
C ARG A 107 -8.51 -20.31 -8.58
N MET A 108 -8.37 -20.28 -9.91
CA MET A 108 -7.46 -21.18 -10.60
C MET A 108 -6.03 -20.93 -10.12
N LEU A 109 -5.28 -21.99 -9.95
CA LEU A 109 -3.89 -21.95 -9.50
C LEU A 109 -2.91 -22.31 -10.60
N ILE A 110 -3.35 -23.08 -11.58
CA ILE A 110 -2.56 -23.57 -12.72
C ILE A 110 -3.25 -23.16 -14.02
N TYR A 111 -2.54 -22.48 -14.88
CA TYR A 111 -3.05 -21.92 -16.14
C TYR A 111 -2.39 -22.63 -17.33
N LYS A 112 -3.00 -23.70 -17.81
CA LYS A 112 -2.59 -24.40 -19.05
C LYS A 112 -2.95 -23.58 -20.29
N ASN A 113 -3.99 -22.72 -20.19
CA ASN A 113 -4.41 -21.78 -21.20
C ASN A 113 -4.35 -20.32 -20.66
N LYS A 114 -4.33 -19.36 -21.58
CA LYS A 114 -4.52 -17.95 -21.21
C LYS A 114 -5.93 -17.74 -20.68
N PHE A 115 -6.05 -17.13 -19.53
CA PHE A 115 -7.34 -16.79 -18.92
C PHE A 115 -7.36 -15.37 -18.41
N LYS A 116 -8.25 -14.55 -18.96
CA LYS A 116 -8.33 -13.10 -18.70
C LYS A 116 -6.95 -12.44 -18.92
N ARG A 117 -6.34 -11.91 -17.86
CA ARG A 117 -5.00 -11.25 -17.88
C ARG A 117 -3.85 -12.20 -17.52
N THR A 118 -4.16 -13.43 -17.11
CA THR A 118 -3.14 -14.41 -16.72
C THR A 118 -2.69 -15.19 -17.95
N GLU A 119 -1.39 -15.22 -18.20
CA GLU A 119 -0.80 -15.89 -19.36
C GLU A 119 -0.77 -17.40 -19.19
N LYS A 120 -0.82 -18.14 -20.33
CA LYS A 120 -0.54 -19.57 -20.38
C LYS A 120 0.79 -19.89 -19.69
N GLY A 121 0.85 -21.01 -18.98
CA GLY A 121 2.07 -21.45 -18.28
C GLY A 121 2.25 -20.84 -16.90
N SER A 122 1.26 -20.10 -16.40
CA SER A 122 1.33 -19.49 -15.07
C SER A 122 0.91 -20.48 -13.98
N ILE A 123 1.65 -20.49 -12.87
CA ILE A 123 1.31 -21.21 -11.63
C ILE A 123 1.33 -20.20 -10.50
N THR A 124 0.23 -20.09 -9.74
CA THR A 124 0.07 -19.08 -8.69
C THR A 124 0.97 -19.40 -7.48
N LEU A 125 1.79 -18.43 -7.08
CA LEU A 125 2.64 -18.50 -5.88
C LEU A 125 1.92 -17.97 -4.64
N GLY A 126 0.95 -17.10 -4.84
CA GLY A 126 0.19 -16.42 -3.81
C GLY A 126 -0.19 -15.01 -4.23
N TRP A 127 -0.63 -14.22 -3.26
CA TRP A 127 -1.16 -12.87 -3.53
C TRP A 127 -0.48 -11.84 -2.63
N LYS A 128 0.03 -10.77 -3.26
CA LYS A 128 0.50 -9.57 -2.56
C LYS A 128 -0.67 -8.73 -2.10
N PHE A 129 -0.47 -7.94 -1.05
CA PHE A 129 -1.47 -7.06 -0.44
C PHE A 129 -1.25 -5.61 -0.84
N GLU A 130 -2.33 -4.91 -1.13
CA GLU A 130 -2.36 -3.48 -1.44
C GLU A 130 -3.46 -2.80 -0.62
N LEU A 131 -3.21 -1.57 -0.14
CA LEU A 131 -4.22 -0.74 0.51
C LEU A 131 -4.83 0.24 -0.48
N LEU A 132 -6.15 0.35 -0.44
CA LEU A 132 -6.98 1.15 -1.34
C LEU A 132 -7.93 2.04 -0.54
N ASN A 133 -8.34 3.15 -1.15
CA ASN A 133 -9.40 4.02 -0.63
C ASN A 133 -10.80 3.63 -1.12
N LYS A 134 -10.90 2.64 -2.02
CA LYS A 134 -12.16 2.10 -2.54
C LYS A 134 -12.06 0.60 -2.83
N ASN A 135 -13.20 -0.07 -2.84
CA ASN A 135 -13.26 -1.48 -3.22
C ASN A 135 -12.97 -1.65 -4.71
N ASN A 136 -11.96 -2.45 -5.06
CA ASN A 136 -11.55 -2.64 -6.45
C ASN A 136 -10.92 -4.02 -6.68
N GLY A 137 -11.60 -4.83 -7.47
CA GLY A 137 -11.15 -6.15 -7.87
C GLY A 137 -11.85 -7.31 -7.15
N GLU A 138 -11.68 -8.50 -7.70
CA GLU A 138 -12.39 -9.71 -7.25
C GLU A 138 -11.88 -10.21 -5.88
N LEU A 139 -10.58 -10.02 -5.59
CA LEU A 139 -9.96 -10.32 -4.28
C LEU A 139 -9.74 -9.01 -3.50
N SER A 140 -10.79 -8.28 -3.28
CA SER A 140 -10.82 -7.02 -2.54
C SER A 140 -11.91 -7.05 -1.50
N GLY A 141 -11.71 -6.33 -0.40
CA GLY A 141 -12.69 -6.21 0.68
C GLY A 141 -12.40 -5.01 1.56
N LYS A 142 -13.39 -4.65 2.40
CA LYS A 142 -13.24 -3.64 3.42
C LYS A 142 -12.39 -4.18 4.57
N MET A 143 -11.48 -3.38 5.09
CA MET A 143 -10.71 -3.72 6.28
C MET A 143 -11.50 -3.38 7.55
N MET A 144 -11.38 -4.25 8.56
CA MET A 144 -11.98 -4.03 9.89
C MET A 144 -11.02 -3.19 10.74
N LEU A 145 -11.06 -1.87 10.53
CA LEU A 145 -10.22 -0.90 11.25
C LEU A 145 -11.08 -0.04 12.19
N THR A 146 -10.49 0.37 13.30
CA THR A 146 -11.05 1.43 14.15
C THR A 146 -10.85 2.80 13.50
N GLU A 147 -11.63 3.80 13.88
CA GLU A 147 -11.45 5.19 13.41
C GLU A 147 -10.01 5.67 13.63
N GLN A 148 -9.42 5.36 14.80
CA GLN A 148 -8.05 5.74 15.08
C GLN A 148 -7.05 5.08 14.13
N GLN A 149 -7.22 3.80 13.80
CA GLN A 149 -6.37 3.11 12.81
C GLN A 149 -6.49 3.72 11.42
N VAL A 150 -7.67 4.16 11.02
CA VAL A 150 -7.85 4.87 9.74
C VAL A 150 -7.14 6.24 9.77
N ILE A 151 -7.25 6.99 10.88
CA ILE A 151 -6.49 8.23 11.10
C ILE A 151 -4.98 7.94 11.00
N ASP A 152 -4.48 6.90 11.64
CA ASP A 152 -3.06 6.52 11.63
C ASP A 152 -2.55 6.21 10.22
N VAL A 153 -3.34 5.52 9.40
CA VAL A 153 -3.00 5.25 8.00
C VAL A 153 -2.85 6.54 7.18
N TYR A 154 -3.74 7.50 7.37
CA TYR A 154 -3.69 8.77 6.63
C TYR A 154 -2.66 9.75 7.18
N SER A 155 -2.48 9.82 8.50
CA SER A 155 -1.54 10.74 9.15
C SER A 155 -0.10 10.24 9.16
N GLY A 156 0.10 8.91 9.23
CA GLY A 156 1.42 8.31 9.40
C GLY A 156 1.94 8.35 10.83
N SER A 157 1.05 8.37 11.84
CA SER A 157 1.43 8.41 13.27
C SER A 157 2.21 7.18 13.74
N ASN A 158 2.05 6.02 13.08
CA ASN A 158 2.79 4.79 13.36
C ASN A 158 4.10 4.65 12.57
N LEU A 159 4.52 5.68 11.81
CA LEU A 159 5.80 5.65 11.12
C LEU A 159 6.96 5.54 12.13
N SER A 160 8.10 5.03 11.67
CA SER A 160 9.34 5.01 12.45
C SER A 160 9.74 6.43 12.87
N GLU A 161 10.48 6.54 13.96
CA GLU A 161 10.86 7.84 14.56
C GLU A 161 11.57 8.75 13.54
N ASP A 162 12.49 8.21 12.74
CA ASP A 162 13.21 8.94 11.68
C ASP A 162 12.30 9.52 10.60
N LYS A 163 11.14 8.88 10.35
CA LYS A 163 10.14 9.38 9.40
C LYS A 163 9.16 10.34 10.04
N ARG A 164 8.82 10.16 11.32
CA ARG A 164 7.97 11.11 12.06
C ARG A 164 8.70 12.41 12.30
N ASN A 165 9.98 12.34 12.73
CA ASN A 165 10.85 13.48 13.00
C ASN A 165 11.71 13.78 11.77
N ALA A 166 11.05 14.19 10.69
CA ALA A 166 11.71 14.42 9.40
C ALA A 166 12.50 15.73 9.37
N TYR A 167 13.35 15.87 8.36
CA TYR A 167 14.19 17.06 8.16
C TYR A 167 13.52 18.03 7.19
N ILE A 168 13.48 19.31 7.56
CA ILE A 168 13.08 20.46 6.74
C ILE A 168 14.30 21.36 6.63
N ASP A 169 14.78 21.59 5.40
CA ASP A 169 15.99 22.38 5.15
C ASP A 169 17.18 22.02 6.05
N GLY A 170 17.41 20.70 6.23
CA GLY A 170 18.49 20.19 7.04
C GLY A 170 18.30 20.25 8.55
N LYS A 171 17.16 20.74 9.04
CA LYS A 171 16.81 20.77 10.47
C LYS A 171 15.77 19.68 10.76
N MET A 172 16.05 18.82 11.73
CA MET A 172 15.06 17.89 12.24
C MET A 172 13.97 18.65 13.00
N ILE A 173 12.71 18.35 12.65
CA ILE A 173 11.55 18.92 13.31
C ILE A 173 10.68 17.78 13.81
N GLU A 174 10.39 17.78 15.09
CA GLU A 174 9.58 16.76 15.74
C GLU A 174 8.19 16.68 15.09
N ASN A 175 7.76 15.45 14.78
CA ASN A 175 6.49 15.12 14.14
C ASN A 175 6.20 15.87 12.80
N SER A 176 7.20 16.43 12.15
CA SER A 176 7.04 17.08 10.84
C SER A 176 6.61 16.12 9.74
N GLY A 177 6.95 14.84 9.87
CA GLY A 177 6.58 13.80 8.92
C GLY A 177 5.18 13.22 9.13
N VAL A 178 4.47 13.60 10.21
CA VAL A 178 3.10 13.17 10.52
C VAL A 178 2.12 14.23 10.01
N ALA A 179 1.32 13.88 8.99
CA ALA A 179 0.37 14.82 8.40
C ALA A 179 -0.80 15.12 9.34
N ASN A 180 -1.30 16.38 9.30
CA ASN A 180 -2.52 16.80 10.00
C ASN A 180 -3.63 17.24 9.04
N TYR A 181 -3.30 17.47 7.76
CA TYR A 181 -4.25 17.80 6.70
C TYR A 181 -4.07 16.92 5.47
N ILE A 182 -5.16 16.71 4.73
CA ILE A 182 -5.19 16.14 3.37
C ILE A 182 -5.57 17.25 2.40
N LEU A 183 -4.91 17.28 1.25
CA LEU A 183 -5.23 18.16 0.13
C LEU A 183 -5.38 17.32 -1.13
N MET A 184 -6.54 17.38 -1.79
CA MET A 184 -6.88 16.54 -2.95
C MET A 184 -7.07 17.34 -4.25
N GLU A 185 -7.03 18.64 -4.21
CA GLU A 185 -7.33 19.54 -5.32
C GLU A 185 -6.14 19.77 -6.25
N GLU A 186 -6.37 19.76 -7.55
CA GLU A 186 -5.36 20.11 -8.58
C GLU A 186 -5.39 21.61 -8.94
N ASP A 187 -6.56 22.26 -8.90
CA ASP A 187 -6.75 23.67 -9.26
C ASP A 187 -6.55 24.60 -8.05
N ILE A 188 -5.27 24.84 -7.73
CA ILE A 188 -4.85 25.72 -6.65
C ILE A 188 -4.07 26.87 -7.25
N SER A 189 -4.43 28.11 -6.92
CA SER A 189 -3.83 29.33 -7.45
C SER A 189 -3.17 30.23 -6.40
N SER A 190 -3.48 30.04 -5.13
CA SER A 190 -2.99 30.87 -4.02
C SER A 190 -2.78 30.07 -2.74
N ALA A 191 -2.06 30.64 -1.77
CA ALA A 191 -1.94 30.12 -0.42
C ALA A 191 -3.31 30.03 0.25
N GLN A 192 -4.16 31.01 0.06
CA GLN A 192 -5.51 31.01 0.62
C GLN A 192 -6.38 29.87 0.07
N ASP A 193 -6.22 29.51 -1.23
CA ASP A 193 -6.91 28.35 -1.78
C ASP A 193 -6.48 27.06 -1.09
N ILE A 194 -5.18 26.90 -0.79
CA ILE A 194 -4.66 25.74 -0.05
C ILE A 194 -5.32 25.65 1.32
N ILE A 195 -5.34 26.75 2.05
CA ILE A 195 -5.93 26.85 3.39
C ILE A 195 -7.43 26.53 3.37
N ASN A 196 -8.15 27.02 2.38
CA ASN A 196 -9.60 26.81 2.25
C ASN A 196 -9.97 25.39 1.83
N LYS A 197 -9.07 24.70 1.08
CA LYS A 197 -9.33 23.38 0.48
C LYS A 197 -8.71 22.22 1.27
N MET A 198 -7.73 22.50 2.14
CA MET A 198 -7.17 21.46 2.99
C MET A 198 -8.17 20.98 4.03
N ILE A 199 -8.27 19.68 4.22
CA ILE A 199 -9.20 19.04 5.14
C ILE A 199 -8.41 18.44 6.31
N PRO A 200 -8.74 18.76 7.59
CA PRO A 200 -8.16 18.06 8.73
C PRO A 200 -8.35 16.55 8.61
N ILE A 201 -7.30 15.75 8.86
CA ILE A 201 -7.36 14.29 8.69
C ILE A 201 -8.52 13.67 9.49
N LYS A 202 -8.79 14.14 10.71
CA LYS A 202 -9.92 13.64 11.51
C LYS A 202 -11.28 13.88 10.84
N GLU A 203 -11.46 15.01 10.18
CA GLU A 203 -12.68 15.30 9.44
C GLU A 203 -12.77 14.50 8.14
N TYR A 204 -11.65 14.39 7.44
CA TYR A 204 -11.56 13.55 6.24
C TYR A 204 -11.94 12.10 6.54
N VAL A 205 -11.45 11.52 7.64
CA VAL A 205 -11.76 10.15 8.06
C VAL A 205 -13.24 9.98 8.41
N LYS A 206 -13.89 10.98 9.02
CA LYS A 206 -15.34 10.91 9.26
C LYS A 206 -16.15 10.83 7.96
N MET A 207 -15.70 11.50 6.90
CA MET A 207 -16.32 11.44 5.57
C MET A 207 -15.93 10.18 4.80
N HIS A 208 -14.73 9.64 5.05
CA HIS A 208 -14.15 8.48 4.37
C HIS A 208 -13.63 7.45 5.38
N PRO A 209 -14.53 6.81 6.17
CA PRO A 209 -14.13 5.93 7.28
C PRO A 209 -13.57 4.60 6.83
N ASP A 210 -13.72 4.26 5.57
CA ASP A 210 -13.43 2.94 5.06
C ASP A 210 -12.09 2.90 4.31
N ILE A 211 -11.26 1.94 4.71
CA ILE A 211 -10.09 1.51 3.96
C ILE A 211 -10.35 0.11 3.43
N TYR A 212 -9.93 -0.12 2.21
CA TYR A 212 -10.07 -1.39 1.51
C TYR A 212 -8.70 -1.99 1.23
N PHE A 213 -8.69 -3.28 0.97
CA PHE A 213 -7.53 -3.97 0.46
C PHE A 213 -7.84 -4.64 -0.87
N ALA A 214 -6.81 -4.92 -1.63
CA ALA A 214 -6.87 -5.82 -2.77
C ALA A 214 -5.68 -6.76 -2.75
N CYS A 215 -5.92 -8.00 -3.18
CA CYS A 215 -4.89 -9.01 -3.32
C CYS A 215 -4.64 -9.30 -4.81
N LYS A 216 -3.38 -9.18 -5.24
CA LYS A 216 -2.97 -9.42 -6.62
C LYS A 216 -2.03 -10.62 -6.71
N ALA A 217 -2.36 -11.56 -7.60
CA ALA A 217 -1.57 -12.77 -7.79
C ALA A 217 -0.14 -12.47 -8.21
N LEU A 218 0.79 -13.24 -7.68
CA LEU A 218 2.14 -13.44 -8.20
C LEU A 218 2.24 -14.87 -8.72
N ASN A 219 2.75 -15.01 -9.94
CA ASN A 219 2.83 -16.28 -10.61
C ASN A 219 4.28 -16.66 -10.94
N TYR A 220 4.55 -17.96 -10.96
CA TYR A 220 5.65 -18.54 -11.72
C TYR A 220 5.19 -18.79 -13.14
N ARG A 221 5.97 -18.39 -14.13
CA ARG A 221 5.72 -18.55 -15.58
C ARG A 221 6.60 -19.65 -16.12
N SER A 222 6.06 -20.86 -16.22
CA SER A 222 6.84 -22.07 -16.51
C SER A 222 7.52 -22.05 -17.88
N PHE A 223 6.91 -21.47 -18.92
CA PHE A 223 7.54 -21.34 -20.24
C PHE A 223 8.67 -20.30 -20.30
N ALA A 224 8.67 -19.34 -19.40
CA ALA A 224 9.68 -18.27 -19.34
C ALA A 224 10.70 -18.49 -18.19
N GLU A 225 10.51 -19.55 -17.41
CA GLU A 225 11.33 -19.93 -16.25
C GLU A 225 11.57 -18.74 -15.27
N LYS A 226 10.55 -17.93 -15.05
CA LYS A 226 10.63 -16.74 -14.19
C LYS A 226 9.34 -16.53 -13.39
N TRP A 227 9.42 -15.74 -12.34
CA TRP A 227 8.26 -15.34 -11.55
C TRP A 227 8.02 -13.81 -11.58
N ASP A 228 6.81 -13.38 -11.25
CA ASP A 228 6.31 -12.00 -11.36
C ASP A 228 6.91 -11.02 -10.32
N GLY A 229 8.08 -11.32 -9.79
CA GLY A 229 8.80 -10.51 -8.83
C GLY A 229 8.80 -11.07 -7.42
N ASN A 230 9.58 -10.42 -6.55
CA ASN A 230 9.85 -10.89 -5.19
C ASN A 230 9.14 -10.02 -4.15
N ARG A 231 7.81 -10.08 -4.13
CA ARG A 231 6.99 -9.37 -3.15
C ARG A 231 6.56 -10.28 -2.01
N PRO A 232 6.41 -9.75 -0.78
CA PRO A 232 5.77 -10.46 0.32
C PRO A 232 4.32 -10.80 -0.04
N LEU A 233 3.89 -11.99 0.40
CA LEU A 233 2.57 -12.54 0.14
C LEU A 233 1.68 -12.42 1.37
N SER A 234 0.47 -11.91 1.23
CA SER A 234 -0.54 -11.91 2.30
C SER A 234 -1.25 -13.25 2.41
N VAL A 235 -1.46 -13.92 1.27
CA VAL A 235 -1.90 -15.30 1.19
C VAL A 235 -0.90 -16.02 0.29
N GLN A 236 -0.28 -17.08 0.79
CA GLN A 236 0.67 -17.89 0.03
C GLN A 236 0.05 -19.20 -0.41
N VAL A 237 0.48 -19.75 -1.56
CA VAL A 237 0.19 -21.10 -1.95
C VAL A 237 1.36 -21.98 -1.49
N LYS A 238 1.14 -22.81 -0.48
CA LYS A 238 2.12 -23.80 -0.05
C LYS A 238 2.01 -25.00 -0.96
N TRP A 239 2.88 -25.06 -1.97
CA TRP A 239 3.01 -26.21 -2.85
C TRP A 239 3.75 -27.33 -2.14
N SER A 240 3.24 -28.56 -2.25
CA SER A 240 3.83 -29.79 -1.72
C SER A 240 3.68 -30.95 -2.72
N GLU A 241 4.35 -32.07 -2.45
CA GLU A 241 4.12 -33.31 -3.15
C GLU A 241 3.53 -34.35 -2.21
N GLU A 242 2.36 -34.85 -2.55
CA GLU A 242 1.68 -35.93 -1.84
C GLU A 242 1.23 -36.99 -2.82
N GLN A 243 1.60 -38.25 -2.53
CA GLN A 243 1.25 -39.40 -3.38
C GLN A 243 1.58 -39.21 -4.87
N ARG A 244 2.75 -38.61 -5.15
CA ARG A 244 3.24 -38.28 -6.49
C ARG A 244 2.38 -37.21 -7.23
N LYS A 245 1.65 -36.41 -6.50
CA LYS A 245 0.85 -35.30 -7.04
C LYS A 245 1.30 -33.97 -6.46
N LEU A 246 1.26 -32.93 -7.27
CA LEU A 246 1.49 -31.55 -6.86
C LEU A 246 0.23 -31.00 -6.17
N VAL A 247 0.31 -30.72 -4.87
CA VAL A 247 -0.82 -30.32 -4.01
C VAL A 247 -0.63 -28.89 -3.51
N PRO A 248 -1.62 -28.02 -3.68
CA PRO A 248 -1.62 -26.66 -3.09
C PRO A 248 -2.38 -26.61 -1.76
N GLU A 249 -1.88 -25.82 -0.83
CA GLU A 249 -2.57 -25.42 0.39
C GLU A 249 -2.51 -23.89 0.50
N LEU A 250 -3.65 -23.22 0.76
CA LEU A 250 -3.66 -21.77 0.98
C LEU A 250 -3.34 -21.45 2.45
N ILE A 251 -2.34 -20.58 2.66
CA ILE A 251 -1.88 -20.20 3.99
C ILE A 251 -2.14 -18.72 4.21
N TYR A 252 -2.92 -18.40 5.26
CA TYR A 252 -3.35 -17.05 5.66
C TYR A 252 -2.62 -16.53 6.89
N ASN A 253 -2.21 -17.42 7.80
CA ASN A 253 -1.77 -17.12 9.16
C ASN A 253 -0.35 -16.54 9.31
N ARG A 254 0.32 -16.18 8.23
CA ARG A 254 1.65 -15.57 8.25
C ARG A 254 1.76 -14.52 7.14
N PRO A 255 0.89 -13.49 7.15
CA PRO A 255 0.86 -12.52 6.08
C PRO A 255 2.20 -11.76 5.99
N LEU A 256 2.66 -11.51 4.78
CA LEU A 256 3.84 -10.73 4.43
C LEU A 256 5.19 -11.26 4.95
N VAL A 257 5.24 -12.49 5.50
CA VAL A 257 6.48 -13.12 5.97
C VAL A 257 7.21 -13.79 4.81
N VAL A 258 6.50 -14.57 4.01
CA VAL A 258 7.04 -15.34 2.88
C VAL A 258 6.96 -14.50 1.59
N LYS A 259 8.01 -14.57 0.79
CA LYS A 259 8.09 -13.85 -0.49
C LYS A 259 7.86 -14.79 -1.68
N GLY A 260 7.53 -14.21 -2.83
CA GLY A 260 7.24 -14.96 -4.04
C GLY A 260 8.38 -15.87 -4.51
N ASN A 261 9.66 -15.46 -4.37
CA ASN A 261 10.81 -16.31 -4.72
C ASN A 261 10.88 -17.59 -3.86
N GLU A 262 10.63 -17.49 -2.55
CA GLU A 262 10.68 -18.64 -1.65
C GLU A 262 9.61 -19.69 -1.98
N VAL A 263 8.42 -19.21 -2.38
CA VAL A 263 7.36 -20.12 -2.87
C VAL A 263 7.72 -20.70 -4.24
N ALA A 264 8.30 -19.89 -5.14
CA ALA A 264 8.74 -20.35 -6.46
C ALA A 264 9.80 -21.44 -6.35
N GLU A 265 10.80 -21.28 -5.48
CA GLU A 265 11.86 -22.26 -5.25
C GLU A 265 11.29 -23.60 -4.74
N ARG A 266 10.32 -23.57 -3.81
CA ARG A 266 9.62 -24.78 -3.34
C ARG A 266 8.81 -25.44 -4.45
N LEU A 267 8.05 -24.65 -5.21
CA LEU A 267 7.29 -25.14 -6.35
C LEU A 267 8.21 -25.85 -7.36
N LEU A 268 9.30 -25.20 -7.75
CA LEU A 268 10.28 -25.76 -8.69
C LEU A 268 10.91 -27.05 -8.17
N HIS A 269 11.20 -27.14 -6.87
CA HIS A 269 11.69 -28.37 -6.26
C HIS A 269 10.72 -29.54 -6.47
N TYR A 270 9.41 -29.35 -6.21
CA TYR A 270 8.41 -30.39 -6.38
C TYR A 270 8.09 -30.68 -7.84
N MET A 271 8.03 -29.67 -8.70
CA MET A 271 7.90 -29.87 -10.15
C MET A 271 9.01 -30.74 -10.69
N LYS A 272 10.27 -30.46 -10.31
CA LYS A 272 11.43 -31.31 -10.71
C LYS A 272 11.30 -32.76 -10.22
N LYS A 273 10.88 -32.97 -8.97
CA LYS A 273 10.66 -34.29 -8.37
C LYS A 273 9.59 -35.09 -9.11
N LEU A 274 8.57 -34.39 -9.64
CA LEU A 274 7.46 -34.97 -10.41
C LEU A 274 7.71 -35.04 -11.94
N ASN A 275 8.90 -34.64 -12.41
CA ASN A 275 9.25 -34.50 -13.83
C ASN A 275 8.34 -33.50 -14.60
N ILE A 276 7.81 -32.49 -13.92
CA ILE A 276 7.02 -31.42 -14.51
C ILE A 276 7.97 -30.28 -14.91
N LYS A 277 8.02 -29.91 -16.18
CA LYS A 277 8.80 -28.77 -16.69
C LYS A 277 7.92 -27.53 -16.88
N THR A 278 6.74 -27.74 -17.47
CA THR A 278 5.79 -26.67 -17.76
C THR A 278 4.38 -27.06 -17.32
N THR A 279 3.44 -26.14 -17.39
CA THR A 279 2.03 -26.46 -17.10
C THR A 279 1.43 -27.48 -18.07
N ASP A 280 2.01 -27.66 -19.28
CA ASP A 280 1.53 -28.67 -20.25
C ASP A 280 1.80 -30.11 -19.78
N ASP A 281 2.79 -30.30 -18.89
CA ASP A 281 3.13 -31.64 -18.31
C ASP A 281 2.21 -31.99 -17.11
N ILE A 282 1.34 -31.06 -16.66
CA ILE A 282 0.44 -31.28 -15.52
C ILE A 282 -0.84 -31.97 -16.02
N ASP A 283 -1.20 -33.09 -15.42
CA ASP A 283 -2.40 -33.86 -15.73
C ASP A 283 -3.07 -34.41 -14.44
N GLU A 284 -4.07 -35.27 -14.58
CA GLU A 284 -4.79 -35.91 -13.47
C GLU A 284 -3.94 -36.87 -12.64
N ASN A 285 -2.82 -37.39 -13.23
CA ASN A 285 -1.94 -38.35 -12.56
C ASN A 285 -0.94 -37.62 -11.63
N ASN A 286 -0.57 -36.39 -11.92
CA ASN A 286 0.43 -35.63 -11.18
C ASN A 286 -0.11 -34.32 -10.55
N SER A 287 -1.38 -33.99 -10.73
CA SER A 287 -2.07 -32.89 -10.03
C SER A 287 -2.93 -33.40 -8.89
N GLY A 288 -2.79 -32.78 -7.72
CA GLY A 288 -3.64 -32.96 -6.56
C GLY A 288 -4.69 -31.85 -6.40
N THR A 289 -4.96 -31.09 -7.47
CA THR A 289 -5.98 -30.02 -7.48
C THR A 289 -6.70 -30.02 -8.83
N ASP A 290 -7.99 -29.65 -8.79
CA ASP A 290 -8.84 -29.37 -9.95
C ASP A 290 -8.84 -27.88 -10.37
N ARG A 291 -8.12 -27.04 -9.65
CA ARG A 291 -8.00 -25.58 -9.88
C ARG A 291 -7.07 -25.28 -11.07
N ILE A 292 -7.36 -25.91 -12.21
CA ILE A 292 -6.61 -25.86 -13.47
C ILE A 292 -7.50 -25.37 -14.60
N ILE A 293 -7.01 -24.48 -15.47
CA ILE A 293 -7.72 -23.98 -16.63
C ILE A 293 -6.86 -23.99 -17.90
#